data_0543ffc649937acd9ee36c32764e9af4
#
_entry.id   0543ffc649937acd9ee36c32764e9af4
#
_cell.length_a   1.000
_cell.length_b   1.000
_cell.length_c   1.000
_cell.angle_alpha   90.00
_cell.angle_beta   90.00
_cell.angle_gamma   90.00
#
_symmetry.space_group_name_H-M   'P 1'
#
loop_
_entity.id
_entity.type
_entity.pdbx_description
1 polymer ?
#
loop_
_entity_poly.entity_id
_entity_poly.type
_entity_poly.pdbx_seq_one_letter_code
_entity_poly.pdbx_strand_id
1 'polypeptide(L)'
;VRFEPGDTKTVNLVQIGGNQIINGGNGLASGSLHDARIAEGLVEKLQKGGFHHTPEPAGDSAHLDMFTLEREAYISMFGPTTGDLVRLGATDLWIKVEKDYTQYGDECTFGGGKSIRDGMGQASGRSDIDCLDLVLTNALIVDYTGIYKADIGVKNGIIVGIGKAGNPDVMEGVDPNMVVGSNTDVIAAEKDIVTYGGFDSHIHFICPQQAPESLAAGVTTILGGGTGPR
;
A
#
# COMPACT_ATOMS: atom_id res chain seq x y z
N VAL A 1 13.50 -3.73 -7.57
CA VAL A 1 14.55 -3.54 -8.60
C VAL A 1 13.96 -3.86 -9.96
N ARG A 2 14.15 -2.96 -10.93
CA ARG A 2 13.77 -3.16 -12.33
C ARG A 2 15.02 -3.42 -13.17
N PHE A 3 14.94 -4.40 -14.02
CA PHE A 3 15.97 -4.72 -15.01
C PHE A 3 15.45 -4.32 -16.40
N GLU A 4 16.22 -3.53 -17.13
CA GLU A 4 15.95 -3.25 -18.53
C GLU A 4 16.65 -4.30 -19.42
N PRO A 5 16.17 -4.53 -20.65
CA PRO A 5 16.84 -5.45 -21.56
C PRO A 5 18.32 -5.07 -21.76
N GLY A 6 19.21 -6.01 -21.49
CA GLY A 6 20.67 -5.81 -21.54
C GLY A 6 21.32 -5.33 -20.25
N ASP A 7 20.55 -5.02 -19.21
CA ASP A 7 21.10 -4.65 -17.90
C ASP A 7 21.66 -5.88 -17.16
N THR A 8 22.79 -5.66 -16.51
CA THR A 8 23.36 -6.59 -15.52
C THR A 8 23.49 -5.86 -14.20
N LYS A 9 22.84 -6.38 -13.15
CA LYS A 9 22.87 -5.78 -11.81
C LYS A 9 23.09 -6.85 -10.76
N THR A 10 23.90 -6.54 -9.76
CA THR A 10 24.00 -7.32 -8.54
C THR A 10 23.06 -6.74 -7.51
N VAL A 11 22.22 -7.57 -6.92
CA VAL A 11 21.25 -7.18 -5.89
C VAL A 11 21.31 -8.16 -4.73
N ASN A 12 21.19 -7.63 -3.52
CA ASN A 12 21.01 -8.47 -2.35
C ASN A 12 19.55 -8.90 -2.26
N LEU A 13 19.32 -10.19 -2.01
CA LEU A 13 18.00 -10.74 -1.82
C LEU A 13 17.71 -10.86 -0.32
N VAL A 14 16.48 -10.61 0.06
CA VAL A 14 15.97 -10.83 1.41
C VAL A 14 14.95 -11.96 1.39
N GLN A 15 14.75 -12.59 2.54
CA GLN A 15 13.69 -13.60 2.69
C GLN A 15 12.33 -12.94 2.48
N ILE A 16 11.44 -13.65 1.79
CA ILE A 16 10.05 -13.22 1.61
C ILE A 16 9.37 -13.21 2.99
N GLY A 17 8.68 -12.11 3.30
CA GLY A 17 7.91 -11.96 4.52
C GLY A 17 6.51 -12.58 4.46
N GLY A 18 5.66 -12.18 5.39
CA GLY A 18 4.26 -12.60 5.48
C GLY A 18 4.11 -14.10 5.68
N ASN A 19 3.13 -14.67 5.02
CA ASN A 19 2.85 -16.13 5.07
C ASN A 19 3.86 -16.96 4.29
N GLN A 20 4.83 -16.34 3.64
CA GLN A 20 5.85 -16.99 2.80
C GLN A 20 5.25 -17.90 1.71
N ILE A 21 4.21 -17.40 1.06
CA ILE A 21 3.54 -18.08 -0.05
C ILE A 21 3.88 -17.36 -1.35
N ILE A 22 4.38 -18.10 -2.33
CA ILE A 22 4.66 -17.60 -3.68
C ILE A 22 3.53 -17.98 -4.60
N ASN A 23 2.91 -17.00 -5.26
CA ASN A 23 1.94 -17.21 -6.32
C ASN A 23 2.25 -16.26 -7.48
N GLY A 24 2.14 -16.75 -8.70
CA GLY A 24 2.43 -15.95 -9.89
C GLY A 24 3.87 -16.11 -10.40
N GLY A 25 4.40 -15.06 -11.01
CA GLY A 25 5.73 -15.09 -11.64
C GLY A 25 5.81 -16.06 -12.82
N ASN A 26 6.96 -16.72 -12.97
CA ASN A 26 7.21 -17.68 -14.05
C ASN A 26 6.78 -19.13 -13.74
N GLY A 27 6.15 -19.37 -12.58
CA GLY A 27 5.65 -20.68 -12.16
C GLY A 27 6.71 -21.73 -11.82
N LEU A 28 7.97 -21.33 -11.66
CA LEU A 28 9.03 -22.24 -11.24
C LEU A 28 8.84 -22.70 -9.79
N ALA A 29 8.43 -21.77 -8.92
CA ALA A 29 8.01 -22.06 -7.56
C ALA A 29 6.62 -21.47 -7.33
N SER A 30 5.70 -22.23 -6.79
CA SER A 30 4.35 -21.76 -6.43
C SER A 30 3.86 -22.51 -5.20
N GLY A 31 3.35 -21.78 -4.23
CA GLY A 31 2.85 -22.29 -2.95
C GLY A 31 3.71 -21.86 -1.76
N SER A 32 3.51 -22.50 -0.61
CA SER A 32 4.21 -22.16 0.63
C SER A 32 5.67 -22.61 0.61
N LEU A 33 6.59 -21.73 1.00
CA LEU A 33 8.01 -22.09 1.14
C LEU A 33 8.27 -23.13 2.25
N HIS A 34 7.30 -23.35 3.14
CA HIS A 34 7.37 -24.41 4.15
C HIS A 34 7.04 -25.81 3.57
N ASP A 35 6.57 -25.89 2.33
CA ASP A 35 6.32 -27.16 1.66
C ASP A 35 7.60 -27.65 0.96
N ALA A 36 8.20 -28.71 1.50
CA ALA A 36 9.44 -29.29 0.96
C ALA A 36 9.32 -29.67 -0.53
N ARG A 37 8.12 -30.00 -1.01
CA ARG A 37 7.87 -30.36 -2.41
C ARG A 37 8.13 -29.20 -3.38
N ILE A 38 8.07 -27.97 -2.90
CA ILE A 38 8.38 -26.79 -3.72
C ILE A 38 9.87 -26.67 -3.98
N ALA A 39 10.69 -26.98 -2.96
CA ALA A 39 12.15 -27.00 -3.09
C ALA A 39 12.64 -28.19 -3.92
N GLU A 40 11.93 -29.34 -3.83
CA GLU A 40 12.24 -30.53 -4.60
C GLU A 40 12.07 -30.28 -6.11
N GLY A 41 13.11 -30.55 -6.87
CA GLY A 41 13.10 -30.37 -8.33
C GLY A 41 13.18 -28.91 -8.80
N LEU A 42 13.29 -27.93 -7.89
CA LEU A 42 13.41 -26.52 -8.31
C LEU A 42 14.69 -26.27 -9.13
N VAL A 43 15.81 -26.85 -8.70
CA VAL A 43 17.10 -26.74 -9.43
C VAL A 43 16.97 -27.35 -10.83
N GLU A 44 16.31 -28.49 -10.97
CA GLU A 44 16.07 -29.13 -12.26
C GLU A 44 15.18 -28.27 -13.16
N LYS A 45 14.12 -27.66 -12.59
CA LYS A 45 13.25 -26.73 -13.33
C LYS A 45 14.01 -25.47 -13.79
N LEU A 46 14.88 -24.92 -12.93
CA LEU A 46 15.73 -23.78 -13.27
C LEU A 46 16.65 -24.11 -14.45
N GLN A 47 17.31 -25.27 -14.41
CA GLN A 47 18.21 -25.71 -15.48
C GLN A 47 17.46 -25.95 -16.79
N LYS A 48 16.30 -26.61 -16.73
CA LYS A 48 15.44 -26.80 -17.92
C LYS A 48 14.92 -25.49 -18.49
N GLY A 49 14.67 -24.50 -17.64
CA GLY A 49 14.24 -23.16 -18.05
C GLY A 49 15.38 -22.27 -18.56
N GLY A 50 16.62 -22.76 -18.58
CA GLY A 50 17.78 -21.97 -19.02
C GLY A 50 18.25 -20.93 -18.00
N PHE A 51 17.85 -21.03 -16.74
CA PHE A 51 18.29 -20.13 -15.68
C PHE A 51 19.59 -20.59 -15.08
N HIS A 52 20.51 -19.65 -14.88
CA HIS A 52 21.75 -19.90 -14.15
C HIS A 52 21.46 -19.88 -12.63
N HIS A 53 21.90 -20.91 -11.94
CA HIS A 53 21.82 -21.02 -10.49
C HIS A 53 23.14 -21.55 -9.94
N THR A 54 23.72 -20.81 -9.00
CA THR A 54 24.87 -21.26 -8.20
C THR A 54 24.37 -21.41 -6.78
N PRO A 55 24.43 -22.63 -6.18
CA PRO A 55 24.04 -22.79 -4.78
C PRO A 55 24.88 -21.90 -3.88
N GLU A 56 24.24 -21.25 -2.91
CA GLU A 56 24.97 -20.58 -1.84
C GLU A 56 25.80 -21.60 -1.04
N PRO A 57 27.06 -21.29 -0.71
CA PRO A 57 27.82 -22.12 0.20
C PRO A 57 27.10 -22.18 1.55
N ALA A 58 26.93 -23.38 2.09
CA ALA A 58 26.36 -23.59 3.40
C ALA A 58 27.27 -22.94 4.47
N GLY A 59 26.85 -21.83 5.02
CA GLY A 59 27.57 -21.13 6.08
C GLY A 59 27.79 -19.65 5.78
N ASP A 60 27.28 -18.84 6.64
CA ASP A 60 27.10 -17.40 6.67
C ASP A 60 25.86 -16.92 5.92
N SER A 61 24.82 -16.68 6.72
CA SER A 61 23.80 -15.69 6.32
C SER A 61 24.56 -14.42 6.00
N ALA A 62 24.69 -14.10 4.72
CA ALA A 62 25.33 -12.87 4.28
C ALA A 62 24.71 -11.74 5.11
N HIS A 63 25.54 -11.10 5.93
CA HIS A 63 25.14 -9.92 6.66
C HIS A 63 24.74 -8.92 5.57
N LEU A 64 23.44 -8.76 5.35
CA LEU A 64 22.97 -7.74 4.44
C LEU A 64 23.46 -6.41 4.99
N ASP A 65 24.38 -5.78 4.29
CA ASP A 65 24.79 -4.43 4.63
C ASP A 65 23.54 -3.56 4.64
N MET A 66 23.16 -3.09 5.82
CA MET A 66 22.07 -2.14 5.95
C MET A 66 22.48 -0.89 5.20
N PHE A 67 21.73 -0.53 4.16
CA PHE A 67 21.93 0.75 3.52
C PHE A 67 21.06 1.82 4.21
N THR A 68 21.59 3.03 4.27
CA THR A 68 20.85 4.18 4.77
C THR A 68 20.14 4.86 3.61
N LEU A 69 18.83 5.01 3.72
CA LEU A 69 18.05 5.85 2.82
C LEU A 69 17.87 7.22 3.46
N GLU A 70 18.27 8.26 2.76
CA GLU A 70 18.08 9.64 3.21
C GLU A 70 16.59 9.93 3.39
N ARG A 71 16.25 10.65 4.48
CA ARG A 71 14.86 10.91 4.85
C ARG A 71 14.09 11.65 3.75
N GLU A 72 14.72 12.58 3.08
CA GLU A 72 14.15 13.33 1.95
C GLU A 72 13.79 12.40 0.77
N ALA A 73 14.65 11.44 0.48
CA ALA A 73 14.40 10.43 -0.55
C ALA A 73 13.22 9.53 -0.15
N TYR A 74 13.15 9.11 1.12
CA TYR A 74 12.02 8.34 1.63
C TYR A 74 10.70 9.10 1.51
N ILE A 75 10.65 10.35 1.98
CA ILE A 75 9.46 11.22 1.90
C ILE A 75 9.02 11.41 0.45
N SER A 76 9.97 11.57 -0.46
CA SER A 76 9.65 11.74 -1.90
C SER A 76 8.97 10.52 -2.50
N MET A 77 9.29 9.31 -2.03
CA MET A 77 8.75 8.05 -2.54
C MET A 77 7.46 7.61 -1.83
N PHE A 78 7.41 7.78 -0.50
CA PHE A 78 6.40 7.14 0.36
C PHE A 78 5.63 8.12 1.23
N GLY A 79 5.91 9.41 1.11
CA GLY A 79 5.32 10.45 1.95
C GLY A 79 5.99 10.58 3.32
N PRO A 80 5.53 11.54 4.15
CA PRO A 80 6.10 11.80 5.46
C PRO A 80 5.91 10.60 6.39
N THR A 81 6.86 10.42 7.32
CA THR A 81 6.84 9.34 8.31
C THR A 81 6.93 9.88 9.72
N THR A 82 6.89 9.01 10.73
CA THR A 82 6.90 9.36 12.14
C THR A 82 7.95 10.41 12.50
N GLY A 83 7.51 11.50 13.10
CA GLY A 83 8.34 12.61 13.53
C GLY A 83 8.53 13.74 12.50
N ASP A 84 8.12 13.54 11.25
CA ASP A 84 8.17 14.59 10.24
C ASP A 84 7.13 15.67 10.51
N LEU A 85 7.48 16.91 10.09
CA LEU A 85 6.59 18.07 10.15
C LEU A 85 6.03 18.35 8.75
N VAL A 86 4.73 18.44 8.66
CA VAL A 86 4.01 18.73 7.42
C VAL A 86 3.20 20.00 7.58
N ARG A 87 3.32 20.92 6.62
CA ARG A 87 2.51 22.15 6.61
C ARG A 87 1.06 21.80 6.24
N LEU A 88 0.12 22.29 7.02
CA LEU A 88 -1.31 22.07 6.77
C LEU A 88 -1.83 23.03 5.70
N GLY A 89 -1.75 22.62 4.45
CA GLY A 89 -2.17 23.42 3.31
C GLY A 89 -1.42 24.77 3.22
N ALA A 90 -2.15 25.83 2.94
CA ALA A 90 -1.62 27.19 2.85
C ALA A 90 -1.58 27.95 4.19
N THR A 91 -1.89 27.27 5.31
CA THR A 91 -1.89 27.87 6.65
C THR A 91 -0.47 27.95 7.23
N ASP A 92 -0.32 28.64 8.37
CA ASP A 92 0.94 28.66 9.14
C ASP A 92 1.02 27.51 10.17
N LEU A 93 0.10 26.57 10.11
CA LEU A 93 0.08 25.41 10.99
C LEU A 93 0.96 24.30 10.44
N TRP A 94 1.72 23.68 11.33
CA TRP A 94 2.53 22.49 11.07
C TRP A 94 2.03 21.35 11.93
N ILE A 95 1.78 20.22 11.29
CA ILE A 95 1.39 18.99 11.95
C ILE A 95 2.59 18.05 12.02
N LYS A 96 2.70 17.31 13.10
CA LYS A 96 3.75 16.30 13.29
C LYS A 96 3.16 14.92 13.12
N VAL A 97 3.76 14.10 12.28
CA VAL A 97 3.36 12.70 12.14
C VAL A 97 3.71 11.93 13.41
N GLU A 98 2.71 11.42 14.09
CA GLU A 98 2.85 10.74 15.38
C GLU A 98 3.16 9.26 15.22
N LYS A 99 2.62 8.62 14.18
CA LYS A 99 2.73 7.20 13.92
C LYS A 99 2.73 6.89 12.43
N ASP A 100 3.40 5.81 12.06
CA ASP A 100 3.39 5.24 10.73
C ASP A 100 2.99 3.76 10.83
N TYR A 101 1.95 3.36 10.13
CA TYR A 101 1.46 1.98 10.09
C TYR A 101 2.14 1.14 9.03
N THR A 102 2.89 1.77 8.11
CA THR A 102 3.66 1.06 7.10
C THR A 102 4.91 0.44 7.73
N GLN A 103 5.42 -0.59 7.11
CA GLN A 103 6.70 -1.19 7.48
C GLN A 103 7.76 -0.74 6.49
N TYR A 104 8.84 -0.16 6.98
CA TYR A 104 9.91 0.36 6.14
C TYR A 104 10.54 -0.76 5.29
N GLY A 105 10.60 -0.51 3.99
CA GLY A 105 11.08 -1.47 3.01
C GLY A 105 10.01 -2.40 2.43
N ASP A 106 8.79 -2.33 2.97
CA ASP A 106 7.66 -3.17 2.57
C ASP A 106 6.39 -2.32 2.31
N GLU A 107 6.59 -1.12 1.79
CA GLU A 107 5.51 -0.19 1.48
C GLU A 107 4.68 -0.69 0.31
N CYS A 108 3.36 -0.63 0.46
CA CYS A 108 2.41 -0.91 -0.61
C CYS A 108 2.24 0.33 -1.47
N THR A 109 2.82 0.36 -2.66
CA THR A 109 2.81 1.53 -3.55
C THR A 109 2.35 1.18 -4.95
N PHE A 110 1.58 2.08 -5.56
CA PHE A 110 1.05 1.95 -6.92
C PHE A 110 1.86 2.79 -7.91
N GLY A 111 2.08 2.24 -9.09
CA GLY A 111 2.74 2.90 -10.21
C GLY A 111 3.65 1.99 -11.00
N GLY A 112 4.16 2.48 -12.12
CA GLY A 112 5.07 1.71 -12.99
C GLY A 112 6.32 1.23 -12.25
N GLY A 113 6.48 -0.08 -12.14
CA GLY A 113 7.64 -0.69 -11.48
C GLY A 113 7.65 -0.63 -9.95
N LYS A 114 6.53 -0.21 -9.31
CA LYS A 114 6.37 -0.19 -7.85
C LYS A 114 5.84 -1.53 -7.32
N SER A 115 5.54 -1.61 -6.01
CA SER A 115 5.28 -2.87 -5.31
C SER A 115 3.92 -3.51 -5.62
N ILE A 116 2.89 -2.72 -5.96
CA ILE A 116 1.56 -3.27 -6.30
C ILE A 116 1.62 -3.88 -7.69
N ARG A 117 1.92 -5.16 -7.73
CA ARG A 117 1.96 -6.04 -8.90
C ARG A 117 1.57 -7.43 -8.48
N ASP A 118 1.08 -8.21 -9.46
CA ASP A 118 0.65 -9.58 -9.27
C ASP A 118 1.73 -10.46 -8.61
N GLY A 119 1.38 -11.12 -7.53
CA GLY A 119 2.29 -11.94 -6.73
C GLY A 119 3.29 -11.15 -5.85
N MET A 120 3.22 -9.84 -5.84
CA MET A 120 3.99 -8.95 -4.97
C MET A 120 3.04 -8.25 -3.98
N GLY A 121 2.90 -6.93 -4.02
CA GLY A 121 1.94 -6.20 -3.19
C GLY A 121 0.47 -6.46 -3.56
N GLN A 122 0.21 -7.09 -4.69
CA GLN A 122 -1.10 -7.56 -5.12
C GLN A 122 -1.16 -9.09 -4.97
N ALA A 123 -2.11 -9.59 -4.20
CA ALA A 123 -2.29 -11.01 -3.97
C ALA A 123 -2.87 -11.70 -5.22
N SER A 124 -2.28 -12.84 -5.58
CA SER A 124 -2.73 -13.68 -6.68
C SER A 124 -3.60 -14.82 -6.18
N GLY A 125 -4.54 -15.27 -7.05
CA GLY A 125 -5.36 -16.44 -6.76
C GLY A 125 -6.39 -16.24 -5.66
N ARG A 126 -6.71 -15.00 -5.33
CA ARG A 126 -7.75 -14.65 -4.37
C ARG A 126 -9.02 -14.22 -5.08
N SER A 127 -10.13 -14.54 -4.45
CA SER A 127 -11.44 -14.13 -4.90
C SER A 127 -11.66 -12.63 -4.64
N ASP A 128 -12.44 -11.99 -5.49
CA ASP A 128 -12.91 -10.60 -5.31
C ASP A 128 -13.50 -10.36 -3.92
N ILE A 129 -14.26 -11.31 -3.38
CA ILE A 129 -14.88 -11.19 -2.06
C ILE A 129 -13.87 -11.05 -0.92
N ASP A 130 -12.67 -11.60 -1.09
CA ASP A 130 -11.60 -11.64 -0.10
C ASP A 130 -10.65 -10.43 -0.19
N CYS A 131 -10.86 -9.54 -1.17
CA CYS A 131 -10.00 -8.41 -1.44
C CYS A 131 -10.77 -7.09 -1.32
N LEU A 132 -10.03 -6.00 -1.15
CA LEU A 132 -10.58 -4.64 -1.18
C LEU A 132 -11.14 -4.30 -2.57
N ASP A 133 -12.14 -3.41 -2.60
CA ASP A 133 -12.59 -2.77 -3.84
C ASP A 133 -11.69 -1.58 -4.19
N LEU A 134 -11.26 -0.83 -3.15
CA LEU A 134 -10.42 0.35 -3.29
C LEU A 134 -9.44 0.44 -2.12
N VAL A 135 -8.24 0.88 -2.40
CA VAL A 135 -7.24 1.24 -1.39
C VAL A 135 -6.61 2.60 -1.70
N LEU A 136 -6.49 3.44 -0.67
CA LEU A 136 -5.66 4.62 -0.70
C LEU A 136 -4.35 4.27 0.01
N THR A 137 -3.20 4.40 -0.66
CA THR A 137 -1.92 3.98 -0.10
C THR A 137 -1.13 5.14 0.49
N ASN A 138 -0.50 4.91 1.65
CA ASN A 138 0.42 5.86 2.30
C ASN A 138 -0.19 7.24 2.57
N ALA A 139 -1.46 7.30 2.93
CA ALA A 139 -2.14 8.57 3.23
C ALA A 139 -1.68 9.15 4.57
N LEU A 140 -1.44 10.48 4.62
CA LEU A 140 -1.30 11.18 5.88
C LEU A 140 -2.70 11.51 6.42
N ILE A 141 -3.11 10.78 7.45
CA ILE A 141 -4.45 10.88 8.02
C ILE A 141 -4.43 11.82 9.22
N VAL A 142 -5.37 12.75 9.23
CA VAL A 142 -5.61 13.65 10.36
C VAL A 142 -7.05 13.43 10.83
N ASP A 143 -7.19 12.81 11.99
CA ASP A 143 -8.50 12.55 12.59
C ASP A 143 -8.48 12.74 14.12
N TYR A 144 -9.59 12.39 14.78
CA TYR A 144 -9.71 12.54 16.23
C TYR A 144 -8.79 11.60 17.02
N THR A 145 -8.22 10.57 16.39
CA THR A 145 -7.31 9.61 17.03
C THR A 145 -5.85 10.02 16.91
N GLY A 146 -5.53 10.97 16.03
CA GLY A 146 -4.17 11.49 15.88
C GLY A 146 -3.81 11.87 14.45
N ILE A 147 -2.50 11.99 14.24
CA ILE A 147 -1.88 12.34 12.94
C ILE A 147 -0.94 11.20 12.58
N TYR A 148 -1.31 10.43 11.57
CA TYR A 148 -0.57 9.21 11.25
C TYR A 148 -0.60 8.86 9.77
N LYS A 149 0.40 8.12 9.32
CA LYS A 149 0.43 7.54 7.97
C LYS A 149 -0.14 6.13 8.01
N ALA A 150 -1.08 5.85 7.11
CA ALA A 150 -1.65 4.52 6.93
C ALA A 150 -2.28 4.37 5.53
N ASP A 151 -2.55 3.14 5.16
CA ASP A 151 -3.43 2.85 4.04
C ASP A 151 -4.90 2.85 4.51
N ILE A 152 -5.82 3.17 3.59
CA ILE A 152 -7.26 3.15 3.85
C ILE A 152 -7.89 2.15 2.90
N GLY A 153 -8.50 1.11 3.43
CA GLY A 153 -9.19 0.08 2.66
C GLY A 153 -10.69 0.26 2.63
N VAL A 154 -11.27 0.13 1.43
CA VAL A 154 -12.71 0.24 1.20
C VAL A 154 -13.23 -1.05 0.58
N LYS A 155 -14.36 -1.55 1.10
CA LYS A 155 -15.12 -2.67 0.56
C LYS A 155 -16.61 -2.35 0.59
N ASN A 156 -17.32 -2.57 -0.52
CA ASN A 156 -18.76 -2.28 -0.65
C ASN A 156 -19.13 -0.83 -0.23
N GLY A 157 -18.27 0.13 -0.57
CA GLY A 157 -18.46 1.55 -0.25
C GLY A 157 -18.24 1.93 1.21
N ILE A 158 -17.70 1.01 2.03
CA ILE A 158 -17.45 1.23 3.46
C ILE A 158 -15.94 1.10 3.74
N ILE A 159 -15.38 1.98 4.56
CA ILE A 159 -14.03 1.85 5.08
C ILE A 159 -14.00 0.63 6.01
N VAL A 160 -13.27 -0.40 5.62
CA VAL A 160 -13.15 -1.66 6.38
C VAL A 160 -11.86 -1.77 7.17
N GLY A 161 -10.90 -0.89 6.91
CA GLY A 161 -9.64 -0.85 7.65
C GLY A 161 -8.85 0.44 7.40
N ILE A 162 -8.09 0.82 8.41
CA ILE A 162 -7.05 1.86 8.36
C ILE A 162 -5.82 1.26 9.01
N GLY A 163 -4.79 0.99 8.23
CA GLY A 163 -3.60 0.26 8.67
C GLY A 163 -2.65 -0.01 7.53
N LYS A 164 -2.13 -1.22 7.45
CA LYS A 164 -1.28 -1.67 6.34
C LYS A 164 -2.07 -2.54 5.38
N ALA A 165 -2.19 -2.10 4.14
CA ALA A 165 -2.73 -2.89 3.05
C ALA A 165 -1.64 -3.65 2.29
N GLY A 166 -2.02 -4.65 1.49
CA GLY A 166 -1.11 -5.35 0.61
C GLY A 166 -1.42 -6.82 0.41
N ASN A 167 -0.38 -7.59 0.17
CA ASN A 167 -0.45 -9.02 -0.04
C ASN A 167 0.12 -9.77 1.19
N PRO A 168 -0.71 -10.37 2.03
CA PRO A 168 -0.25 -11.06 3.23
C PRO A 168 0.61 -12.30 2.92
N ASP A 169 0.61 -12.78 1.69
CA ASP A 169 1.41 -13.95 1.31
C ASP A 169 2.92 -13.64 1.29
N VAL A 170 3.30 -12.40 1.03
CA VAL A 170 4.71 -11.98 0.88
C VAL A 170 5.09 -10.71 1.66
N MET A 171 4.12 -10.05 2.31
CA MET A 171 4.32 -8.82 3.07
C MET A 171 3.95 -9.01 4.55
N GLU A 172 4.81 -8.50 5.44
CA GLU A 172 4.56 -8.55 6.88
C GLU A 172 3.50 -7.52 7.32
N GLY A 173 2.72 -7.87 8.35
CA GLY A 173 1.84 -6.95 9.05
C GLY A 173 0.65 -6.43 8.26
N VAL A 174 0.30 -7.06 7.14
CA VAL A 174 -0.92 -6.71 6.38
C VAL A 174 -2.15 -7.01 7.23
N ASP A 175 -3.02 -6.01 7.35
CA ASP A 175 -4.30 -6.17 8.04
C ASP A 175 -5.16 -7.22 7.30
N PRO A 176 -5.74 -8.20 8.00
CA PRO A 176 -6.56 -9.26 7.38
C PRO A 176 -7.70 -8.74 6.50
N ASN A 177 -8.24 -7.56 6.81
CA ASN A 177 -9.32 -6.93 6.05
C ASN A 177 -8.82 -6.03 4.91
N MET A 178 -7.50 -5.91 4.73
CA MET A 178 -6.90 -4.96 3.79
C MET A 178 -6.06 -5.64 2.70
N VAL A 179 -6.51 -6.78 2.25
CA VAL A 179 -5.86 -7.51 1.16
C VAL A 179 -6.09 -6.80 -0.18
N VAL A 180 -5.01 -6.47 -0.87
CA VAL A 180 -5.04 -5.91 -2.22
C VAL A 180 -5.06 -7.05 -3.23
N GLY A 181 -6.09 -7.11 -4.05
CA GLY A 181 -6.26 -8.12 -5.11
C GLY A 181 -6.20 -7.52 -6.52
N SER A 182 -6.41 -8.36 -7.52
CA SER A 182 -6.38 -7.94 -8.93
C SER A 182 -7.51 -6.96 -9.29
N ASN A 183 -8.62 -6.98 -8.56
CA ASN A 183 -9.79 -6.12 -8.78
C ASN A 183 -9.76 -4.86 -7.89
N THR A 184 -8.75 -4.71 -7.05
CA THR A 184 -8.65 -3.56 -6.16
C THR A 184 -8.21 -2.32 -6.93
N ASP A 185 -9.02 -1.28 -6.95
CA ASP A 185 -8.60 0.04 -7.42
C ASP A 185 -7.61 0.65 -6.42
N VAL A 186 -6.61 1.37 -6.92
CA VAL A 186 -5.57 1.95 -6.08
C VAL A 186 -5.41 3.43 -6.33
N ILE A 187 -5.47 4.20 -5.25
CA ILE A 187 -5.15 5.63 -5.24
C ILE A 187 -3.86 5.85 -4.47
N ALA A 188 -2.86 6.39 -5.12
CA ALA A 188 -1.60 6.78 -4.50
C ALA A 188 -1.80 8.08 -3.71
N ALA A 189 -1.69 8.03 -2.39
CA ALA A 189 -1.93 9.16 -1.51
C ALA A 189 -0.68 9.60 -0.71
N GLU A 190 0.51 9.27 -1.20
CA GLU A 190 1.78 9.51 -0.50
C GLU A 190 2.08 10.98 -0.16
N LYS A 191 1.40 11.90 -0.82
CA LYS A 191 1.56 13.35 -0.63
C LYS A 191 0.27 14.05 -0.24
N ASP A 192 -0.78 13.28 0.02
CA ASP A 192 -2.09 13.80 0.34
C ASP A 192 -2.36 13.74 1.84
N ILE A 193 -3.01 14.78 2.34
CA ILE A 193 -3.58 14.79 3.68
C ILE A 193 -5.04 14.38 3.56
N VAL A 194 -5.40 13.32 4.26
CA VAL A 194 -6.76 12.78 4.27
C VAL A 194 -7.43 13.12 5.60
N THR A 195 -8.60 13.73 5.51
CA THR A 195 -9.45 14.10 6.66
C THR A 195 -10.86 13.58 6.45
N TYR A 196 -11.68 13.68 7.49
CA TYR A 196 -13.13 13.57 7.31
C TYR A 196 -13.64 14.61 6.32
N GLY A 197 -14.66 14.26 5.56
CA GLY A 197 -15.43 15.23 4.81
C GLY A 197 -16.15 16.21 5.73
N GLY A 198 -16.34 17.42 5.26
CA GLY A 198 -17.10 18.44 5.99
C GLY A 198 -18.55 18.01 6.22
N PHE A 199 -19.08 18.36 7.38
CA PHE A 199 -20.49 18.19 7.72
C PHE A 199 -21.13 19.56 7.83
N ASP A 200 -22.05 19.88 6.89
CA ASP A 200 -22.88 21.07 6.97
C ASP A 200 -24.17 20.75 7.73
N SER A 201 -24.25 21.24 8.95
CA SER A 201 -25.37 20.96 9.86
C SER A 201 -26.61 21.81 9.61
N HIS A 202 -26.55 22.78 8.71
CA HIS A 202 -27.69 23.65 8.40
C HIS A 202 -27.55 24.25 7.00
N ILE A 203 -28.21 23.66 6.01
CA ILE A 203 -28.23 24.18 4.65
C ILE A 203 -29.65 24.45 4.17
N HIS A 204 -29.83 25.53 3.42
CA HIS A 204 -31.02 25.76 2.60
C HIS A 204 -30.73 25.24 1.19
N PHE A 205 -31.28 24.11 0.82
CA PHE A 205 -31.03 23.44 -0.46
C PHE A 205 -31.81 24.12 -1.57
N ILE A 206 -31.29 25.22 -2.10
CA ILE A 206 -32.02 26.12 -3.03
C ILE A 206 -31.94 25.59 -4.46
N CYS A 207 -30.83 24.96 -4.86
CA CYS A 207 -30.63 24.45 -6.21
C CYS A 207 -29.72 23.21 -6.24
N PRO A 208 -29.89 22.33 -7.26
CA PRO A 208 -29.09 21.08 -7.35
C PRO A 208 -27.61 21.30 -7.50
N GLN A 209 -27.18 22.47 -7.99
CA GLN A 209 -25.76 22.81 -8.17
C GLN A 209 -24.99 22.88 -6.85
N GLN A 210 -25.68 23.10 -5.72
CA GLN A 210 -25.05 23.11 -4.39
C GLN A 210 -24.38 21.77 -4.05
N ALA A 211 -24.90 20.62 -4.57
CA ALA A 211 -24.32 19.32 -4.27
C ALA A 211 -22.88 19.15 -4.82
N PRO A 212 -22.62 19.32 -6.14
CA PRO A 212 -21.26 19.22 -6.66
C PRO A 212 -20.33 20.32 -6.13
N GLU A 213 -20.83 21.52 -5.86
CA GLU A 213 -20.02 22.58 -5.27
C GLU A 213 -19.62 22.27 -3.83
N SER A 214 -20.52 21.71 -3.04
CA SER A 214 -20.23 21.24 -1.68
C SER A 214 -19.19 20.13 -1.68
N LEU A 215 -19.33 19.15 -2.57
CA LEU A 215 -18.33 18.08 -2.72
C LEU A 215 -16.96 18.62 -3.14
N ALA A 216 -16.94 19.57 -4.08
CA ALA A 216 -15.69 20.21 -4.50
C ALA A 216 -15.02 21.01 -3.36
N ALA A 217 -15.82 21.51 -2.40
CA ALA A 217 -15.33 22.17 -1.18
C ALA A 217 -15.01 21.19 -0.05
N GLY A 218 -15.14 19.87 -0.27
CA GLY A 218 -14.84 18.84 0.73
C GLY A 218 -16.00 18.55 1.71
N VAL A 219 -17.19 19.09 1.47
CA VAL A 219 -18.39 18.79 2.27
C VAL A 219 -19.04 17.52 1.75
N THR A 220 -19.09 16.46 2.56
CA THR A 220 -19.62 15.15 2.18
C THR A 220 -20.97 14.83 2.82
N THR A 221 -21.38 15.61 3.80
CA THR A 221 -22.62 15.41 4.52
C THR A 221 -23.36 16.74 4.70
N ILE A 222 -24.62 16.75 4.37
CA ILE A 222 -25.47 17.94 4.42
C ILE A 222 -26.75 17.61 5.18
N LEU A 223 -27.07 18.41 6.20
CA LEU A 223 -28.37 18.39 6.87
C LEU A 223 -29.25 19.54 6.34
N GLY A 224 -30.11 19.23 5.42
CA GLY A 224 -31.07 20.19 4.86
C GLY A 224 -32.39 20.26 5.62
N GLY A 225 -33.28 21.16 5.22
CA GLY A 225 -34.62 21.29 5.75
C GLY A 225 -34.84 22.46 6.69
N GLY A 226 -34.03 23.47 6.63
CA GLY A 226 -34.26 24.74 7.33
C GLY A 226 -35.51 25.46 6.81
N THR A 227 -36.08 26.40 7.58
CA THR A 227 -37.16 27.29 7.14
C THR A 227 -36.58 28.32 6.16
N GLY A 228 -37.16 28.39 4.98
CA GLY A 228 -36.71 29.31 3.92
C GLY A 228 -37.27 28.91 2.56
N PRO A 229 -36.82 29.54 1.45
CA PRO A 229 -37.19 29.11 0.11
C PRO A 229 -36.96 27.62 -0.08
N ARG A 230 -38.00 26.90 -0.45
CA ARG A 230 -37.98 25.45 -0.67
C ARG A 230 -37.74 25.15 -2.14
#